data_bd880b1ec7d152cc75ea611a45e5afa6
#
_entry.id   bd880b1ec7d152cc75ea611a45e5afa6
#
_cell.length_a   1.000
_cell.length_b   1.000
_cell.length_c   1.000
_cell.angle_alpha   90.00
_cell.angle_beta   90.00
_cell.angle_gamma   90.00
#
_symmetry.space_group_name_H-M   'P 1'
#
loop_
_entity.id
_entity.type
_entity.pdbx_description
1 polymer ?
#
loop_
_entity_poly.entity_id
_entity_poly.type
_entity_poly.pdbx_seq_one_letter_code
_entity_poly.pdbx_strand_id
1 'polypeptide(L)'
;MTINLLRARARVWPNEVKTGVAADLVVGTQQHNKDEILSERRKELCFEGWRRNDLIRNGVYFEAINSSQPNWSNSGNPQPQYTSNEIRWPIPTSELQINSKLVQNEGYN
;
A
#
# COMPACT_ATOMS: atom_id res chain seq x y z
N MET A 1 -12.14 13.11 -13.60
CA MET A 1 -12.93 13.02 -12.35
C MET A 1 -12.08 13.53 -11.21
N THR A 2 -12.50 14.56 -10.52
CA THR A 2 -11.68 15.18 -9.48
C THR A 2 -11.95 14.50 -8.13
N ILE A 3 -10.92 14.37 -7.28
CA ILE A 3 -11.02 13.81 -5.92
C ILE A 3 -12.13 14.53 -5.12
N ASN A 4 -12.29 15.83 -5.33
CA ASN A 4 -13.31 16.62 -4.63
C ASN A 4 -14.74 16.21 -4.98
N LEU A 5 -14.99 15.71 -6.19
CA LEU A 5 -16.28 15.14 -6.54
C LEU A 5 -16.57 13.85 -5.78
N LEU A 6 -15.55 12.99 -5.59
CA LEU A 6 -15.67 11.78 -4.76
C LEU A 6 -15.95 12.12 -3.30
N ARG A 7 -15.21 13.09 -2.75
CA ARG A 7 -15.41 13.57 -1.38
C ARG A 7 -16.78 14.23 -1.19
N ALA A 8 -17.23 15.03 -2.16
CA ALA A 8 -18.58 15.63 -2.15
C ALA A 8 -19.66 14.54 -2.14
N ARG A 9 -19.54 13.53 -2.98
CA ARG A 9 -20.47 12.39 -3.00
C ARG A 9 -20.50 11.65 -1.69
N ALA A 10 -19.35 11.41 -1.06
CA ALA A 10 -19.25 10.68 0.20
C ALA A 10 -19.80 11.46 1.41
N ARG A 11 -19.84 12.79 1.32
CA ARG A 11 -20.41 13.65 2.38
C ARG A 11 -21.95 13.64 2.40
N VAL A 12 -22.58 13.32 1.28
CA VAL A 12 -24.05 13.35 1.13
C VAL A 12 -24.54 11.94 0.81
N TRP A 13 -25.17 11.27 1.75
CA TRP A 13 -25.79 9.96 1.55
C TRP A 13 -26.98 9.74 2.47
N PRO A 14 -28.03 9.17 1.94
CA PRO A 14 -29.03 9.78 1.09
C PRO A 14 -29.79 10.81 1.94
N ASN A 15 -29.53 12.05 1.85
CA ASN A 15 -30.12 13.19 2.58
C ASN A 15 -29.52 13.54 3.95
N GLU A 16 -28.38 12.96 4.33
CA GLU A 16 -27.67 13.35 5.55
C GLU A 16 -26.21 13.76 5.24
N VAL A 17 -25.79 14.87 5.81
CA VAL A 17 -24.39 15.30 5.78
C VAL A 17 -23.60 14.46 6.78
N LYS A 18 -22.72 13.60 6.26
CA LYS A 18 -21.84 12.80 7.13
C LYS A 18 -20.76 13.68 7.74
N THR A 19 -20.71 13.74 9.06
CA THR A 19 -19.60 14.33 9.80
C THR A 19 -18.38 13.42 9.75
N GLY A 20 -17.18 13.99 9.66
CA GLY A 20 -15.91 13.25 9.63
C GLY A 20 -15.37 12.86 8.25
N VAL A 21 -16.06 13.22 7.16
CA VAL A 21 -15.50 13.08 5.81
C VAL A 21 -14.54 14.24 5.54
N ALA A 22 -13.37 13.94 4.98
CA ALA A 22 -12.34 14.92 4.70
C ALA A 22 -12.87 16.10 3.87
N ALA A 23 -12.41 17.30 4.21
CA ALA A 23 -12.67 18.51 3.43
C ALA A 23 -12.15 18.38 1.98
N ASP A 24 -12.53 19.30 1.12
CA ASP A 24 -12.03 19.32 -0.24
C ASP A 24 -10.50 19.43 -0.26
N LEU A 25 -9.88 18.70 -1.21
CA LEU A 25 -8.46 18.76 -1.43
C LEU A 25 -8.06 20.16 -1.95
N VAL A 26 -7.12 20.76 -1.26
CA VAL A 26 -6.43 21.95 -1.75
C VAL A 26 -5.16 21.50 -2.47
N VAL A 27 -4.97 21.94 -3.70
CA VAL A 27 -3.79 21.60 -4.49
C VAL A 27 -2.55 22.17 -3.80
N GLY A 28 -1.62 21.28 -3.45
CA GLY A 28 -0.38 21.59 -2.77
C GLY A 28 0.85 21.21 -3.59
N THR A 29 1.92 20.84 -2.90
CA THR A 29 3.15 20.33 -3.55
C THR A 29 2.86 19.01 -4.27
N GLN A 30 3.76 18.62 -5.20
CA GLN A 30 3.63 17.34 -5.91
C GLN A 30 3.57 16.15 -4.93
N GLN A 31 4.38 16.18 -3.87
CA GLN A 31 4.37 15.11 -2.87
C GLN A 31 3.04 15.10 -2.12
N HIS A 32 2.57 16.23 -1.63
CA HIS A 32 1.27 16.33 -0.96
C HIS A 32 0.13 15.79 -1.84
N ASN A 33 0.11 16.16 -3.11
CA ASN A 33 -0.93 15.69 -4.04
C ASN A 33 -0.85 14.18 -4.26
N LYS A 34 0.36 13.58 -4.33
CA LYS A 34 0.55 12.13 -4.43
C LYS A 34 0.00 11.42 -3.18
N ASP A 35 0.33 11.91 -2.00
CA ASP A 35 -0.10 11.32 -0.73
C ASP A 35 -1.63 11.34 -0.59
N GLU A 36 -2.25 12.45 -0.97
CA GLU A 36 -3.71 12.58 -0.98
C GLU A 36 -4.38 11.64 -1.99
N ILE A 37 -3.84 11.53 -3.22
CA ILE A 37 -4.33 10.58 -4.22
C ILE A 37 -4.21 9.14 -3.70
N LEU A 38 -3.07 8.79 -3.09
CA LEU A 38 -2.84 7.45 -2.55
C LEU A 38 -3.78 7.13 -1.38
N SER A 39 -4.11 8.14 -0.57
CA SER A 39 -5.07 8.04 0.51
C SER A 39 -6.51 7.83 0.01
N GLU A 40 -6.95 8.61 -0.99
CA GLU A 40 -8.28 8.45 -1.59
C GLU A 40 -8.42 7.10 -2.31
N ARG A 41 -7.40 6.67 -3.06
CA ARG A 41 -7.39 5.34 -3.69
C ARG A 41 -7.53 4.20 -2.66
N ARG A 42 -6.89 4.34 -1.49
CA ARG A 42 -7.03 3.38 -0.39
C ARG A 42 -8.48 3.25 0.08
N LYS A 43 -9.19 4.36 0.16
CA LYS A 43 -10.60 4.38 0.60
C LYS A 43 -11.54 3.80 -0.45
N GLU A 44 -11.37 4.23 -1.70
CA GLU A 44 -12.24 3.82 -2.81
C GLU A 44 -12.04 2.36 -3.22
N LEU A 45 -10.80 1.86 -3.19
CA LEU A 45 -10.43 0.52 -3.64
C LEU A 45 -10.13 -0.43 -2.45
N CYS A 46 -10.78 -0.17 -1.32
CA CYS A 46 -10.63 -1.00 -0.13
C CYS A 46 -11.11 -2.43 -0.43
N PHE A 47 -10.31 -3.43 -0.07
CA PHE A 47 -10.54 -4.86 -0.33
C PHE A 47 -10.45 -5.32 -1.78
N GLU A 48 -10.11 -4.47 -2.73
CA GLU A 48 -9.94 -4.85 -4.15
C GLU A 48 -8.51 -5.32 -4.51
N GLY A 49 -7.60 -5.41 -3.53
CA GLY A 49 -6.24 -5.91 -3.73
C GLY A 49 -5.25 -4.93 -4.37
N TRP A 50 -5.67 -3.72 -4.73
CA TRP A 50 -4.82 -2.73 -5.42
C TRP A 50 -3.77 -2.07 -4.55
N ARG A 51 -3.93 -2.09 -3.23
CA ARG A 51 -3.08 -1.33 -2.30
C ARG A 51 -1.59 -1.64 -2.43
N ARG A 52 -1.22 -2.91 -2.59
CA ARG A 52 0.18 -3.31 -2.76
C ARG A 52 0.80 -2.67 -4.00
N ASN A 53 0.12 -2.73 -5.13
CA ASN A 53 0.60 -2.16 -6.39
C ASN A 53 0.72 -0.64 -6.34
N ASP A 54 -0.23 0.03 -5.69
CA ASP A 54 -0.20 1.47 -5.50
C ASP A 54 1.00 1.91 -4.63
N LEU A 55 1.27 1.21 -3.55
CA LEU A 55 2.40 1.48 -2.65
C LEU A 55 3.75 1.23 -3.35
N ILE A 56 3.88 0.12 -4.10
CA ILE A 56 5.10 -0.18 -4.88
C ILE A 56 5.34 0.89 -5.93
N ARG A 57 4.31 1.26 -6.70
CA ARG A 57 4.41 2.28 -7.76
C ARG A 57 4.81 3.65 -7.22
N ASN A 58 4.41 3.99 -6.02
CA ASN A 58 4.76 5.25 -5.36
C ASN A 58 6.07 5.16 -4.55
N GLY A 59 6.73 4.00 -4.49
CA GLY A 59 7.99 3.80 -3.78
C GLY A 59 7.90 3.80 -2.25
N VAL A 60 6.69 3.69 -1.69
CA VAL A 60 6.44 3.77 -0.24
C VAL A 60 5.98 2.44 0.37
N TYR A 61 6.16 1.33 -0.37
CA TYR A 61 5.65 0.02 0.04
C TYR A 61 6.27 -0.47 1.35
N PHE A 62 7.59 -0.46 1.46
CA PHE A 62 8.28 -0.98 2.65
C PHE A 62 8.09 -0.10 3.87
N GLU A 63 8.09 1.22 3.68
CA GLU A 63 7.78 2.17 4.75
C GLU A 63 6.37 1.91 5.31
N ALA A 64 5.38 1.77 4.43
CA ALA A 64 4.00 1.53 4.81
C ALA A 64 3.81 0.18 5.52
N ILE A 65 4.49 -0.90 5.07
CA ILE A 65 4.39 -2.22 5.71
C ILE A 65 5.10 -2.20 7.05
N ASN A 66 6.35 -1.72 7.10
CA ASN A 66 7.15 -1.75 8.32
C ASN A 66 6.53 -0.88 9.42
N SER A 67 5.89 0.25 9.05
CA SER A 67 5.18 1.11 10.00
C SER A 67 3.83 0.56 10.46
N SER A 68 3.19 -0.28 9.65
CA SER A 68 1.86 -0.83 9.94
C SER A 68 1.91 -2.17 10.68
N GLN A 69 3.10 -2.74 10.92
CA GLN A 69 3.22 -3.98 11.66
C GLN A 69 2.70 -3.80 13.09
N PRO A 70 1.81 -4.68 13.55
CA PRO A 70 1.39 -4.63 14.94
C PRO A 70 2.61 -4.84 15.85
N ASN A 71 2.74 -4.02 16.88
CA ASN A 71 3.75 -4.20 17.92
C ASN A 71 3.51 -5.53 18.66
N TRP A 72 4.03 -6.62 18.14
CA TRP A 72 4.09 -7.91 18.82
C TRP A 72 5.20 -7.93 19.89
N SER A 73 5.61 -6.75 20.35
CA SER A 73 6.72 -6.54 21.29
C SER A 73 6.53 -7.19 22.65
N ASN A 74 5.40 -7.83 22.92
CA ASN A 74 5.22 -8.63 24.14
C ASN A 74 6.08 -9.93 24.16
N SER A 75 6.72 -10.28 23.05
CA SER A 75 7.61 -11.46 22.97
C SER A 75 9.11 -11.15 22.99
N GLY A 76 9.50 -9.88 23.06
CA GLY A 76 10.92 -9.46 23.05
C GLY A 76 11.66 -9.71 21.72
N ASN A 77 10.99 -10.23 20.70
CA ASN A 77 11.58 -10.41 19.37
C ASN A 77 11.45 -9.16 18.51
N PRO A 78 12.55 -8.67 17.91
CA PRO A 78 12.47 -7.59 16.94
C PRO A 78 11.60 -8.03 15.75
N GLN A 79 10.73 -7.13 15.30
CA GLN A 79 9.92 -7.39 14.11
C GLN A 79 10.82 -7.52 12.88
N PRO A 80 10.57 -8.49 11.99
CA PRO A 80 11.29 -8.57 10.74
C PRO A 80 11.02 -7.31 9.93
N GLN A 81 12.09 -6.69 9.43
CA GLN A 81 11.98 -5.54 8.54
C GLN A 81 11.99 -6.04 7.10
N TYR A 82 10.95 -5.73 6.36
CA TYR A 82 10.87 -6.04 4.94
C TYR A 82 11.77 -5.10 4.13
N THR A 83 12.46 -5.66 3.14
CA THR A 83 13.41 -4.97 2.28
C THR A 83 12.96 -5.00 0.81
N SER A 84 13.71 -4.36 -0.08
CA SER A 84 13.38 -4.33 -1.51
C SER A 84 13.31 -5.70 -2.17
N ASN A 85 13.91 -6.73 -1.55
CA ASN A 85 13.95 -8.08 -2.11
C ASN A 85 12.57 -8.74 -2.09
N GLU A 86 11.73 -8.46 -1.08
CA GLU A 86 10.39 -9.03 -0.92
C GLU A 86 9.34 -8.45 -1.90
N ILE A 87 9.72 -7.55 -2.79
CA ILE A 87 8.83 -7.17 -3.91
C ILE A 87 8.57 -8.36 -4.83
N ARG A 88 9.57 -9.23 -5.01
CA ARG A 88 9.47 -10.43 -5.83
C ARG A 88 9.20 -11.64 -4.95
N TRP A 89 8.42 -12.57 -5.45
CA TRP A 89 8.24 -13.85 -4.79
C TRP A 89 9.44 -14.77 -5.07
N PRO A 90 9.83 -15.65 -4.13
CA PRO A 90 10.84 -16.65 -4.41
C PRO A 90 10.38 -17.61 -5.51
N ILE A 91 11.32 -18.05 -6.34
CA ILE A 91 11.07 -19.13 -7.29
C ILE A 91 10.96 -20.43 -6.49
N PRO A 92 9.91 -21.25 -6.70
CA PRO A 92 9.77 -22.51 -5.98
C PRO A 92 11.00 -23.41 -6.16
N THR A 93 11.44 -24.04 -5.08
CA THR A 93 12.62 -24.91 -5.10
C THR A 93 12.50 -26.05 -6.13
N SER A 94 11.28 -26.56 -6.34
CA SER A 94 10.99 -27.56 -7.37
C SER A 94 11.37 -27.08 -8.78
N GLU A 95 11.11 -25.83 -9.11
CA GLU A 95 11.43 -25.25 -10.42
C GLU A 95 12.93 -25.06 -10.60
N LEU A 96 13.63 -24.64 -9.54
CA LEU A 96 15.09 -24.51 -9.54
C LEU A 96 15.79 -25.86 -9.73
N GLN A 97 15.22 -26.94 -9.18
CA GLN A 97 15.77 -28.29 -9.30
C GLN A 97 15.60 -28.86 -10.71
N ILE A 98 14.50 -28.54 -11.39
CA ILE A 98 14.20 -29.01 -12.75
C ILE A 98 15.01 -28.23 -13.78
N ASN A 99 15.21 -26.93 -13.60
CA ASN A 99 15.89 -26.08 -14.55
C ASN A 99 17.14 -25.42 -13.93
N SER A 100 18.29 -26.02 -14.17
CA SER A 100 19.59 -25.56 -13.66
C SER A 100 20.03 -24.18 -14.18
N LYS A 101 19.32 -23.61 -15.16
CA LYS A 101 19.58 -22.25 -15.65
C LYS A 101 18.80 -21.17 -14.90
N LEU A 102 17.84 -21.55 -14.06
CA LEU A 102 17.14 -20.61 -13.22
C LEU A 102 18.03 -20.20 -12.03
N VAL A 103 18.04 -18.92 -11.79
CA VAL A 103 18.70 -18.32 -10.61
C VAL A 103 17.64 -17.74 -9.71
N GLN A 104 17.73 -18.02 -8.41
CA GLN A 104 16.80 -17.51 -7.42
C GLN A 104 16.81 -15.98 -7.38
N ASN A 105 15.65 -15.39 -7.06
CA ASN A 105 15.56 -13.97 -6.82
C ASN A 105 16.45 -13.58 -5.64
N GLU A 106 17.05 -12.38 -5.74
CA GLU A 106 17.89 -11.82 -4.68
C GLU A 106 17.14 -11.79 -3.34
N GLY A 107 17.81 -12.17 -2.25
CA GLY A 107 17.25 -12.22 -0.90
C GLY A 107 16.63 -13.56 -0.49
N TYR A 108 16.59 -14.55 -1.40
CA TYR A 108 16.01 -15.89 -1.15
C TYR A 108 17.01 -17.04 -1.34
N ASN A 109 18.28 -16.76 -1.16
CA ASN A 109 19.36 -17.77 -1.28
C ASN A 109 19.45 -18.65 -0.02
#